data_ab45b2402c2ff9e8c69ac0299adbf7b4
#
_entry.id   ab45b2402c2ff9e8c69ac0299adbf7b4
#
_cell.length_a   1.000
_cell.length_b   1.000
_cell.length_c   1.000
_cell.angle_alpha   90.00
_cell.angle_beta   90.00
_cell.angle_gamma   90.00
#
_symmetry.space_group_name_H-M   'P 1'
#
loop_
_entity.id
_entity.type
_entity.pdbx_description
1 polymer ?
#
loop_
_entity_poly.entity_id
_entity_poly.type
_entity_poly.pdbx_seq_one_letter_code
_entity_poly.pdbx_strand_id
1 'polypeptide(L)'
;MYLVTVRIKREGDKPINEQHLVEAVSLTDVDTKIRREFSGVDADITSCKVINFTEVFENGEGWFYEIKNEIETLDSKKVVELYLQEASDDRLAREYFRNEVGDGEMISFVKKPYYGIIR
;
A
#
# COMPACT_ATOMS: atom_id res chain seq x y z
N MET A 1 4.70 -5.51 -5.71
CA MET A 1 4.63 -4.68 -4.49
C MET A 1 4.69 -5.56 -3.26
N TYR A 2 5.45 -5.16 -2.27
CA TYR A 2 5.54 -5.87 -0.99
C TYR A 2 5.03 -4.98 0.12
N LEU A 3 4.26 -5.56 1.03
CA LEU A 3 3.92 -4.92 2.30
C LEU A 3 4.93 -5.37 3.34
N VAL A 4 5.68 -4.42 3.89
CA VAL A 4 6.78 -4.69 4.82
C VAL A 4 6.48 -4.02 6.15
N THR A 5 6.53 -4.79 7.22
CA THR A 5 6.45 -4.25 8.57
C THR A 5 7.87 -4.12 9.10
N VAL A 6 8.24 -2.91 9.48
CA VAL A 6 9.56 -2.59 10.01
C VAL A 6 9.42 -2.21 11.48
N ARG A 7 10.15 -2.89 12.34
CA ARG A 7 10.24 -2.54 13.75
C ARG A 7 11.41 -1.60 13.94
N ILE A 8 11.12 -0.41 14.45
CA ILE A 8 12.10 0.65 14.62
C ILE A 8 12.30 0.89 16.10
N LYS A 9 13.56 0.84 16.55
CA LYS A 9 13.94 1.14 17.91
C LYS A 9 14.88 2.35 17.93
N ARG A 10 14.45 3.41 18.63
CA ARG A 10 15.27 4.58 18.86
C ARG A 10 15.66 4.62 20.32
N GLU A 11 16.83 5.18 20.61
CA GLU A 11 17.35 5.31 21.97
C GLU A 11 16.36 6.07 22.87
N GLY A 12 16.03 5.49 24.02
CA GLY A 12 15.10 6.08 24.99
C GLY A 12 13.63 5.90 24.66
N ASP A 13 13.28 5.35 23.50
CA ASP A 13 11.92 5.15 23.06
C ASP A 13 11.51 3.67 23.04
N LYS A 14 10.20 3.43 23.15
CA LYS A 14 9.67 2.08 22.91
C LYS A 14 9.75 1.76 21.42
N PRO A 15 10.01 0.49 21.07
CA PRO A 15 9.96 0.10 19.66
C PRO A 15 8.58 0.37 19.06
N ILE A 16 8.57 0.84 17.82
CA ILE A 16 7.35 1.05 17.04
C ILE A 16 7.40 0.22 15.76
N ASN A 17 6.24 -0.14 15.26
CA ASN A 17 6.11 -0.84 14.00
C ASN A 17 5.53 0.12 12.96
N GLU A 18 6.19 0.18 11.80
CA GLU A 18 5.72 0.93 10.64
C GLU A 18 5.46 -0.01 9.49
N GLN A 19 4.37 0.22 8.77
CA GLN A 19 4.08 -0.52 7.54
C GLN A 19 4.45 0.34 6.34
N HIS A 20 5.27 -0.22 5.46
CA HIS A 20 5.70 0.41 4.22
C HIS A 20 5.37 -0.47 3.04
N LEU A 21 4.97 0.14 1.95
CA LEU A 21 4.88 -0.53 0.67
C LEU A 21 6.22 -0.38 -0.04
N VAL A 22 6.75 -1.47 -0.57
CA VAL A 22 8.03 -1.49 -1.25
C VAL A 22 7.86 -2.03 -2.66
N GLU A 23 8.22 -1.22 -3.64
CA GLU A 23 8.29 -1.65 -5.03
C GLU A 23 9.63 -2.34 -5.25
N ALA A 24 9.61 -3.64 -5.41
CA ALA A 24 10.82 -4.46 -5.49
C ALA A 24 10.59 -5.68 -6.38
N VAL A 25 11.67 -6.20 -6.93
CA VAL A 25 11.64 -7.38 -7.83
C VAL A 25 11.87 -8.69 -7.10
N SER A 26 12.35 -8.64 -5.84
CA SER A 26 12.66 -9.82 -5.05
C SER A 26 12.74 -9.47 -3.57
N LEU A 27 12.79 -10.49 -2.70
CA LEU A 27 12.99 -10.29 -1.26
C LEU A 27 14.36 -9.67 -0.96
N THR A 28 15.39 -10.02 -1.72
CA THR A 28 16.72 -9.40 -1.60
C THR A 28 16.65 -7.90 -1.91
N ASP A 29 15.90 -7.53 -2.94
CA ASP A 29 15.71 -6.13 -3.32
C ASP A 29 14.93 -5.36 -2.24
N VAL A 30 13.94 -6.00 -1.62
CA VAL A 30 13.22 -5.44 -0.46
C VAL A 30 14.20 -5.12 0.67
N ASP A 31 15.03 -6.10 1.05
CA ASP A 31 16.01 -5.93 2.13
C ASP A 31 16.97 -4.78 1.83
N THR A 32 17.48 -4.71 0.62
CA THR A 32 18.38 -3.64 0.18
C THR A 32 17.72 -2.26 0.29
N LYS A 33 16.48 -2.14 -0.17
CA LYS A 33 15.75 -0.87 -0.15
C LYS A 33 15.39 -0.43 1.26
N ILE A 34 14.99 -1.36 2.12
CA ILE A 34 14.69 -1.07 3.53
C ILE A 34 15.96 -0.63 4.27
N ARG A 35 17.07 -1.30 4.07
CA ARG A 35 18.35 -0.93 4.70
C ARG A 35 18.81 0.46 4.27
N ARG A 36 18.61 0.80 3.02
CA ARG A 36 18.92 2.14 2.49
C ARG A 36 18.02 3.21 3.13
N GLU A 37 16.72 2.96 3.20
CA GLU A 37 15.74 3.90 3.75
C GLU A 37 15.96 4.15 5.24
N PHE A 38 16.31 3.11 5.99
CA PHE A 38 16.54 3.16 7.44
C PHE A 38 18.02 3.16 7.81
N SER A 39 18.87 3.70 6.96
CA SER A 39 20.30 3.82 7.21
C SER A 39 20.55 4.65 8.49
N GLY A 40 21.37 4.12 9.39
CA GLY A 40 21.67 4.76 10.66
C GLY A 40 20.59 4.62 11.73
N VAL A 41 19.56 3.85 11.45
CA VAL A 41 18.45 3.57 12.38
C VAL A 41 18.44 2.09 12.74
N ASP A 42 18.19 1.76 14.00
CA ASP A 42 17.99 0.38 14.43
C ASP A 42 16.60 -0.08 13.97
N ALA A 43 16.56 -0.79 12.85
CA ALA A 43 15.34 -1.21 12.20
C ALA A 43 15.45 -2.65 11.69
N ASP A 44 14.41 -3.44 11.98
CA ASP A 44 14.33 -4.85 11.57
C ASP A 44 13.04 -5.10 10.80
N ILE A 45 13.13 -5.91 9.74
CA ILE A 45 11.96 -6.41 9.03
C ILE A 45 11.35 -7.54 9.84
N THR A 46 10.11 -7.38 10.28
CA THR A 46 9.39 -8.40 11.04
C THR A 46 8.35 -9.13 10.21
N SER A 47 7.93 -8.56 9.09
CA SER A 47 6.97 -9.16 8.18
C SER A 47 7.18 -8.62 6.78
N CYS A 48 7.05 -9.49 5.79
CA CYS A 48 7.12 -9.12 4.39
C CYS A 48 6.21 -10.03 3.58
N LYS A 49 5.25 -9.45 2.87
CA LYS A 49 4.33 -10.21 2.02
C LYS A 49 4.06 -9.48 0.72
N VAL A 50 3.77 -10.24 -0.33
CA VAL A 50 3.40 -9.70 -1.63
C VAL A 50 1.97 -9.17 -1.57
N ILE A 51 1.75 -7.98 -2.12
CA ILE A 51 0.41 -7.47 -2.42
C ILE A 51 0.35 -7.16 -3.90
N ASN A 52 -0.67 -7.70 -4.56
CA ASN A 52 -0.89 -7.48 -5.99
C ASN A 52 -1.99 -6.45 -6.19
N PHE A 53 -1.59 -5.18 -6.31
CA PHE A 53 -2.50 -4.12 -6.72
C PHE A 53 -2.66 -4.16 -8.24
N THR A 54 -3.88 -4.05 -8.71
CA THR A 54 -4.16 -3.85 -10.13
C THR A 54 -3.55 -2.52 -10.58
N GLU A 55 -3.71 -1.47 -9.75
CA GLU A 55 -3.10 -0.19 -9.99
C GLU A 55 -2.95 0.59 -8.68
N VAL A 56 -1.97 1.50 -8.64
CA VAL A 56 -1.70 2.38 -7.51
C VAL A 56 -1.86 3.81 -7.99
N PHE A 57 -2.77 4.55 -7.35
CA PHE A 57 -3.03 5.95 -7.68
C PHE A 57 -2.46 6.86 -6.59
N GLU A 58 -1.41 7.59 -6.92
CA GLU A 58 -0.74 8.51 -6.01
C GLU A 58 -1.05 9.95 -6.39
N ASN A 59 -1.28 10.80 -5.39
CA ASN A 59 -1.48 12.24 -5.61
C ASN A 59 -0.77 13.13 -4.57
N GLY A 60 0.08 12.53 -3.73
CA GLY A 60 0.91 13.25 -2.77
C GLY A 60 0.20 13.74 -1.51
N GLU A 61 -1.00 13.25 -1.22
CA GLU A 61 -1.81 13.71 -0.07
C GLU A 61 -1.60 12.90 1.22
N GLY A 62 -0.84 11.81 1.17
CA GLY A 62 -0.29 11.16 2.35
C GLY A 62 -1.11 10.06 3.04
N TRP A 63 -2.39 9.88 2.74
CA TRP A 63 -3.20 8.78 3.26
C TRP A 63 -3.46 7.74 2.19
N PHE A 64 -3.47 6.46 2.56
CA PHE A 64 -3.67 5.36 1.63
C PHE A 64 -4.94 4.58 1.95
N TYR A 65 -5.70 4.28 0.91
CA TYR A 65 -6.94 3.52 0.98
C TYR A 65 -6.83 2.31 0.07
N GLU A 66 -7.09 1.13 0.61
CA GLU A 66 -7.23 -0.08 -0.19
C GLU A 66 -8.69 -0.23 -0.61
N ILE A 67 -8.90 -0.40 -1.90
CA ILE A 67 -10.21 -0.47 -2.51
C ILE A 67 -10.32 -1.77 -3.29
N LYS A 68 -11.33 -2.58 -2.96
CA LYS A 68 -11.71 -3.74 -3.76
C LYS A 68 -12.86 -3.36 -4.66
N ASN A 69 -12.67 -3.52 -5.95
CA ASN A 69 -13.65 -3.21 -6.97
C ASN A 69 -14.02 -4.47 -7.74
N GLU A 70 -15.30 -4.80 -7.78
CA GLU A 70 -15.81 -5.97 -8.48
C GLU A 70 -16.27 -5.57 -9.88
N ILE A 71 -15.74 -6.23 -10.88
CA ILE A 71 -16.13 -6.06 -12.29
C ILE A 71 -16.71 -7.34 -12.84
N GLU A 72 -17.54 -7.21 -13.85
CA GLU A 72 -18.06 -8.34 -14.61
C GLU A 72 -17.29 -8.43 -15.93
N THR A 73 -16.77 -9.62 -16.23
CA THR A 73 -16.02 -9.88 -17.46
C THR A 73 -16.98 -10.19 -18.62
N LEU A 74 -16.42 -10.24 -19.83
CA LEU A 74 -17.22 -10.50 -21.05
C LEU A 74 -17.93 -11.86 -21.03
N ASP A 75 -17.41 -12.82 -20.28
CA ASP A 75 -18.03 -14.15 -20.12
C ASP A 75 -18.92 -14.24 -18.87
N SER A 76 -19.38 -13.10 -18.37
CA SER A 76 -20.29 -12.95 -17.22
C SER A 76 -19.75 -13.47 -15.89
N LYS A 77 -18.42 -13.54 -15.75
CA LYS A 77 -17.76 -13.85 -14.49
C LYS A 77 -17.46 -12.57 -13.73
N LYS A 78 -17.56 -12.65 -12.40
CA LYS A 78 -17.19 -11.55 -11.52
C LYS A 78 -15.75 -11.69 -11.05
N VAL A 79 -14.99 -10.61 -11.15
CA VAL A 79 -13.60 -10.55 -10.73
C VAL A 79 -13.45 -9.38 -9.77
N VAL A 80 -12.70 -9.60 -8.68
CA VAL A 80 -12.39 -8.55 -7.71
C VAL A 80 -10.96 -8.08 -7.96
N GLU A 81 -10.81 -6.79 -8.18
CA GLU A 81 -9.52 -6.14 -8.33
C GLU A 81 -9.20 -5.31 -7.10
N LEU A 82 -7.93 -5.29 -6.72
CA LEU A 82 -7.45 -4.52 -5.57
C LEU A 82 -6.70 -3.29 -6.06
N TYR A 83 -7.09 -2.14 -5.53
CA TYR A 83 -6.47 -0.85 -5.85
C TYR A 83 -5.95 -0.17 -4.59
N LEU A 84 -4.93 0.65 -4.76
CA LEU A 84 -4.47 1.57 -3.73
C LEU A 84 -4.70 3.00 -4.22
N GLN A 85 -5.40 3.79 -3.42
CA GLN A 85 -5.67 5.21 -3.72
C GLN A 85 -5.10 6.08 -2.61
N GLU A 86 -4.27 7.05 -2.98
CA GLU A 86 -3.80 8.08 -2.06
C GLU A 86 -4.73 9.29 -2.11
N ALA A 87 -5.13 9.80 -0.95
CA ALA A 87 -5.97 10.99 -0.83
C ALA A 87 -5.88 11.58 0.58
N SER A 88 -6.32 12.82 0.73
CA SER A 88 -6.33 13.50 2.03
C SER A 88 -7.47 13.05 2.95
N ASP A 89 -8.57 12.55 2.40
CA ASP A 89 -9.69 12.00 3.15
C ASP A 89 -10.45 10.92 2.35
N ASP A 90 -11.37 10.23 3.02
CA ASP A 90 -12.12 9.13 2.42
C ASP A 90 -13.06 9.58 1.29
N ARG A 91 -13.66 10.75 1.40
CA ARG A 91 -14.53 11.30 0.36
C ARG A 91 -13.75 11.54 -0.93
N LEU A 92 -12.60 12.20 -0.81
CA LEU A 92 -11.73 12.46 -1.97
C LEU A 92 -11.16 11.16 -2.55
N ALA A 93 -10.81 10.19 -1.70
CA ALA A 93 -10.32 8.89 -2.16
C ALA A 93 -11.37 8.20 -3.03
N ARG A 94 -12.64 8.20 -2.63
CA ARG A 94 -13.74 7.62 -3.41
C ARG A 94 -13.95 8.35 -4.73
N GLU A 95 -13.90 9.69 -4.69
CA GLU A 95 -14.07 10.53 -5.87
C GLU A 95 -12.93 10.30 -6.88
N TYR A 96 -11.68 10.37 -6.44
CA TYR A 96 -10.52 10.14 -7.29
C TYR A 96 -10.54 8.75 -7.90
N PHE A 97 -10.86 7.75 -7.09
CA PHE A 97 -10.95 6.37 -7.57
C PHE A 97 -11.99 6.21 -8.67
N ARG A 98 -13.18 6.80 -8.49
CA ARG A 98 -14.26 6.72 -9.50
C ARG A 98 -13.93 7.50 -10.77
N ASN A 99 -13.13 8.55 -10.68
CA ASN A 99 -12.65 9.25 -11.86
C ASN A 99 -11.65 8.42 -12.67
N GLU A 100 -10.83 7.60 -12.01
CA GLU A 100 -9.84 6.74 -12.67
C GLU A 100 -10.45 5.40 -13.10
N VAL A 101 -11.29 4.82 -12.28
CA VAL A 101 -11.91 3.51 -12.51
C VAL A 101 -13.43 3.70 -12.54
N GLY A 102 -13.96 3.91 -13.75
CA GLY A 102 -15.38 4.20 -13.94
C GLY A 102 -16.32 3.01 -13.82
N ASP A 103 -15.78 1.78 -14.00
CA ASP A 103 -16.57 0.57 -14.03
C ASP A 103 -16.53 -0.19 -12.70
N GLY A 104 -17.57 -1.01 -12.48
CA GLY A 104 -17.60 -1.95 -11.37
C GLY A 104 -18.23 -1.41 -10.11
N GLU A 105 -18.27 -2.26 -9.09
CA GLU A 105 -18.81 -1.97 -7.79
C GLU A 105 -17.73 -1.99 -6.73
N MET A 106 -17.64 -0.92 -5.95
CA MET A 106 -16.72 -0.83 -4.82
C MET A 106 -17.28 -1.66 -3.67
N ILE A 107 -16.69 -2.83 -3.42
CA ILE A 107 -17.17 -3.77 -2.40
C ILE A 107 -16.41 -3.68 -1.08
N SER A 108 -15.26 -3.02 -1.07
CA SER A 108 -14.49 -2.79 0.15
C SER A 108 -13.70 -1.50 0.01
N PHE A 109 -13.63 -0.74 1.10
CA PHE A 109 -12.91 0.52 1.16
C PHE A 109 -12.34 0.67 2.57
N VAL A 110 -11.02 0.60 2.69
CA VAL A 110 -10.34 0.58 3.99
C VAL A 110 -9.14 1.53 3.99
N LYS A 111 -9.12 2.45 4.94
CA LYS A 111 -7.95 3.28 5.18
C LYS A 111 -6.85 2.42 5.82
N LYS A 112 -5.64 2.50 5.27
CA LYS A 112 -4.49 1.71 5.73
C LYS A 112 -3.43 2.60 6.36
N PRO A 113 -2.74 2.10 7.40
CA PRO A 113 -1.71 2.87 8.11
C PRO A 113 -0.35 2.77 7.42
N TYR A 114 -0.31 2.89 6.10
CA TYR A 114 0.94 2.84 5.36
C TYR A 114 1.66 4.18 5.43
N TYR A 115 2.95 4.14 5.75
CA TYR A 115 3.78 5.34 5.84
C TYR A 115 4.16 5.89 4.46
N GLY A 116 4.22 5.05 3.45
CA GLY A 116 4.56 5.48 2.10
C GLY A 116 4.94 4.32 1.21
N ILE A 117 5.40 4.66 0.00
CA ILE A 117 5.88 3.70 -0.98
C ILE A 117 7.38 3.94 -1.18
N ILE A 118 8.17 2.93 -0.92
CA ILE A 118 9.61 2.93 -1.14
C ILE A 118 9.88 2.31 -2.51
N ARG A 119 10.58 3.05 -3.35
CA ARG A 119 10.92 2.63 -4.72
C ARG A 119 12.37 2.35 -4.93
#